data_62d8d3a3ca90b3b7b4aa5f9cede5cb5e
#
_entry.id   62d8d3a3ca90b3b7b4aa5f9cede5cb5e
#
_cell.length_a   1.000
_cell.length_b   1.000
_cell.length_c   1.000
_cell.angle_alpha   90.00
_cell.angle_beta   90.00
_cell.angle_gamma   90.00
#
_symmetry.space_group_name_H-M   'P 1'
#
loop_
_entity.id
_entity.type
_entity.pdbx_description
1 polymer ?
#
loop_
_entity_poly.entity_id
_entity_poly.type
_entity_poly.pdbx_seq_one_letter_code
_entity_poly.pdbx_strand_id
1 'polypeptide(L)'
;MDFLIFQVPMLTLQATLDGVLLGILFALIAYGMALQWGVMNIINIAQGDLVILGGYIAYFMYLWGIHPAWGVIVSPFIMYFVGVGIYKLVINKVVDRDLFISILATFGISILFMQLMNFAFGADVVLANSGYGTTMLFDNSVTLPNSKIFSAFISIIFAIGLVLSLIHI
;
A
#
# COMPACT_ATOMS: atom_id res chain seq x y z
N MET A 1 6.72 0.03 36.39
CA MET A 1 6.09 -0.07 35.04
C MET A 1 6.05 -1.54 34.70
N ASP A 2 4.95 -2.19 35.04
CA ASP A 2 4.77 -3.58 34.66
C ASP A 2 4.41 -3.61 33.17
N PHE A 3 5.33 -4.08 32.35
CA PHE A 3 5.10 -4.16 30.90
C PHE A 3 3.90 -5.06 30.66
N LEU A 4 2.87 -4.55 29.99
CA LEU A 4 1.66 -5.29 29.56
C LEU A 4 1.99 -6.64 28.90
N ILE A 5 3.19 -6.74 28.33
CA ILE A 5 3.77 -7.96 27.72
C ILE A 5 3.72 -9.17 28.69
N PHE A 6 3.97 -8.95 29.98
CA PHE A 6 3.99 -10.05 30.96
C PHE A 6 2.62 -10.29 31.61
N GLN A 7 1.72 -9.31 31.53
CA GLN A 7 0.38 -9.42 32.14
C GLN A 7 -0.63 -10.06 31.19
N VAL A 8 -0.49 -9.83 29.85
CA VAL A 8 -1.42 -10.38 28.85
C VAL A 8 -0.63 -10.92 27.64
N PRO A 9 0.06 -12.06 27.76
CA PRO A 9 0.96 -12.56 26.73
C PRO A 9 0.26 -12.85 25.39
N MET A 10 -1.00 -13.29 25.41
CA MET A 10 -1.75 -13.58 24.18
C MET A 10 -2.11 -12.31 23.40
N LEU A 11 -2.49 -11.23 24.08
CA LEU A 11 -2.74 -9.93 23.45
C LEU A 11 -1.47 -9.35 22.82
N THR A 12 -0.34 -9.52 23.51
CA THR A 12 0.95 -9.07 22.99
C THR A 12 1.38 -9.86 21.76
N LEU A 13 1.17 -11.18 21.78
CA LEU A 13 1.44 -12.02 20.63
C LEU A 13 0.57 -11.63 19.43
N GLN A 14 -0.73 -11.40 19.65
CA GLN A 14 -1.65 -10.90 18.62
C GLN A 14 -1.15 -9.59 18.02
N ALA A 15 -0.85 -8.59 18.85
CA ALA A 15 -0.38 -7.28 18.39
C ALA A 15 0.95 -7.38 17.63
N THR A 16 1.84 -8.27 18.06
CA THR A 16 3.12 -8.50 17.38
C THR A 16 2.91 -9.13 16.00
N LEU A 17 2.08 -10.16 15.89
CA LEU A 17 1.78 -10.81 14.61
C LEU A 17 1.07 -9.85 13.64
N ASP A 18 0.09 -9.09 14.11
CA ASP A 18 -0.57 -8.07 13.32
C ASP A 18 0.43 -6.99 12.85
N GLY A 19 1.30 -6.56 13.75
CA GLY A 19 2.37 -5.59 13.44
C GLY A 19 3.35 -6.09 12.39
N VAL A 20 3.76 -7.35 12.46
CA VAL A 20 4.66 -7.97 11.47
C VAL A 20 3.98 -8.05 10.10
N LEU A 21 2.73 -8.50 10.03
CA LEU A 21 1.98 -8.58 8.77
C LEU A 21 1.80 -7.20 8.12
N LEU A 22 1.45 -6.18 8.90
CA LEU A 22 1.35 -4.80 8.42
C LEU A 22 2.72 -4.24 8.04
N GLY A 23 3.76 -4.56 8.82
CA GLY A 23 5.14 -4.15 8.55
C GLY A 23 5.64 -4.64 7.18
N ILE A 24 5.30 -5.86 6.77
CA ILE A 24 5.64 -6.41 5.45
C ILE A 24 4.98 -5.58 4.33
N LEU A 25 3.71 -5.17 4.50
CA LEU A 25 3.02 -4.31 3.54
C LEU A 25 3.68 -2.93 3.44
N PHE A 26 3.98 -2.30 4.58
CA PHE A 26 4.66 -1.01 4.61
C PHE A 26 6.08 -1.09 4.05
N ALA A 27 6.78 -2.21 4.26
CA ALA A 27 8.11 -2.42 3.67
C ALA A 27 8.06 -2.43 2.13
N LEU A 28 7.04 -3.04 1.52
CA LEU A 28 6.86 -2.99 0.06
C LEU A 28 6.59 -1.56 -0.44
N ILE A 29 5.77 -0.79 0.28
CA ILE A 29 5.50 0.62 -0.04
C ILE A 29 6.77 1.45 0.07
N ALA A 30 7.53 1.29 1.16
CA ALA A 30 8.80 1.98 1.38
C ALA A 30 9.85 1.61 0.32
N TYR A 31 9.88 0.35 -0.12
CA TYR A 31 10.74 -0.10 -1.19
C TYR A 31 10.42 0.59 -2.53
N GLY A 32 9.13 0.75 -2.86
CA GLY A 32 8.70 1.53 -4.03
C GLY A 32 9.17 2.99 -3.97
N MET A 33 9.13 3.63 -2.80
CA MET A 33 9.64 4.99 -2.60
C MET A 33 11.17 5.03 -2.75
N ALA A 34 11.88 4.05 -2.19
CA ALA A 34 13.33 3.94 -2.30
C ALA A 34 13.79 3.78 -3.76
N LEU A 35 13.04 3.04 -4.59
CA LEU A 35 13.29 2.92 -6.02
C LEU A 35 13.13 4.24 -6.76
N GLN A 36 12.06 4.98 -6.48
CA GLN A 36 11.86 6.30 -7.09
C GLN A 36 12.99 7.25 -6.72
N TRP A 37 13.41 7.26 -5.45
CA TRP A 37 14.57 8.04 -5.02
C TRP A 37 15.87 7.59 -5.73
N GLY A 38 16.14 6.28 -5.74
CA GLY A 38 17.39 5.75 -6.30
C GLY A 38 17.54 5.97 -7.81
N VAL A 39 16.41 5.95 -8.55
CA VAL A 39 16.43 6.09 -10.02
C VAL A 39 16.25 7.53 -10.47
N MET A 40 15.40 8.30 -9.83
CA MET A 40 14.96 9.61 -10.29
C MET A 40 15.38 10.77 -9.36
N ASN A 41 15.95 10.47 -8.19
CA ASN A 41 16.26 11.44 -7.13
C ASN A 41 15.05 12.30 -6.72
N ILE A 42 13.85 11.72 -6.73
CA ILE A 42 12.60 12.39 -6.38
C ILE A 42 12.00 11.76 -5.12
N ILE A 43 11.58 12.60 -4.17
CA ILE A 43 10.74 12.19 -3.05
C ILE A 43 9.27 12.39 -3.47
N ASN A 44 8.55 11.29 -3.61
CA ASN A 44 7.14 11.32 -3.99
C ASN A 44 6.23 11.27 -2.75
N ILE A 45 5.78 12.43 -2.28
CA ILE A 45 4.85 12.51 -1.14
C ILE A 45 3.47 11.92 -1.48
N ALA A 46 3.05 11.98 -2.75
CA ALA A 46 1.76 11.43 -3.20
C ALA A 46 1.70 9.90 -3.18
N GLN A 47 2.77 9.20 -2.82
CA GLN A 47 2.79 7.73 -2.84
C GLN A 47 1.73 7.11 -1.94
N GLY A 48 1.45 7.70 -0.77
CA GLY A 48 0.39 7.24 0.12
C GLY A 48 -1.00 7.30 -0.53
N ASP A 49 -1.29 8.40 -1.23
CA ASP A 49 -2.57 8.58 -1.94
C ASP A 49 -2.72 7.59 -3.09
N LEU A 50 -1.62 7.27 -3.79
CA LEU A 50 -1.62 6.25 -4.83
C LEU A 50 -1.90 4.85 -4.27
N VAL A 51 -1.40 4.53 -3.08
CA VAL A 51 -1.73 3.26 -2.39
C VAL A 51 -3.22 3.22 -2.04
N ILE A 52 -3.78 4.31 -1.53
CA ILE A 52 -5.22 4.42 -1.23
C ILE A 52 -6.04 4.25 -2.52
N LEU A 53 -5.64 4.88 -3.61
CA LEU A 53 -6.30 4.71 -4.92
C LEU A 53 -6.29 3.25 -5.38
N GLY A 54 -5.19 2.52 -5.17
CA GLY A 54 -5.11 1.07 -5.39
C GLY A 54 -6.13 0.29 -4.56
N GLY A 55 -6.34 0.69 -3.30
CA GLY A 55 -7.38 0.15 -2.42
C GLY A 55 -8.79 0.38 -2.95
N TYR A 56 -9.08 1.57 -3.48
CA TYR A 56 -10.37 1.86 -4.11
C TYR A 56 -10.63 0.98 -5.34
N ILE A 57 -9.62 0.66 -6.13
CA ILE A 57 -9.79 -0.26 -7.27
C ILE A 57 -10.29 -1.63 -6.79
N ALA A 58 -9.68 -2.18 -5.73
CA ALA A 58 -10.11 -3.44 -5.14
C ALA A 58 -11.54 -3.34 -4.54
N TYR A 59 -11.88 -2.20 -3.95
CA TYR A 59 -13.24 -1.92 -3.44
C TYR A 59 -14.29 -1.88 -4.55
N PHE A 60 -14.00 -1.25 -5.70
CA PHE A 60 -14.92 -1.26 -6.85
C PHE A 60 -15.12 -2.65 -7.42
N MET A 61 -14.07 -3.48 -7.47
CA MET A 61 -14.22 -4.87 -7.87
C MET A 61 -15.19 -5.60 -6.94
N TYR A 62 -15.08 -5.37 -5.63
CA TYR A 62 -16.02 -5.92 -4.66
C TYR A 62 -17.47 -5.47 -4.93
N LEU A 63 -17.70 -4.18 -5.20
CA LEU A 63 -19.03 -3.67 -5.54
C LEU A 63 -19.62 -4.29 -6.82
N TRP A 64 -18.78 -4.64 -7.78
CA TRP A 64 -19.19 -5.33 -9.00
C TRP A 64 -19.35 -6.84 -8.86
N GLY A 65 -19.25 -7.35 -7.62
CA GLY A 65 -19.37 -8.78 -7.34
C GLY A 65 -18.14 -9.59 -7.75
N ILE A 66 -17.03 -8.92 -8.10
CA ILE A 66 -15.75 -9.56 -8.40
C ILE A 66 -14.95 -9.67 -7.11
N HIS A 67 -14.31 -10.82 -6.89
CA HIS A 67 -13.52 -11.02 -5.69
C HIS A 67 -12.37 -9.98 -5.59
N PRO A 68 -12.22 -9.25 -4.45
CA PRO A 68 -11.23 -8.16 -4.31
C PRO A 68 -9.78 -8.56 -4.61
N ALA A 69 -9.43 -9.84 -4.46
CA ALA A 69 -8.10 -10.35 -4.78
C ALA A 69 -7.68 -10.13 -6.24
N TRP A 70 -8.61 -10.01 -7.18
CA TRP A 70 -8.30 -9.64 -8.56
C TRP A 70 -7.71 -8.24 -8.67
N GLY A 71 -7.92 -7.40 -7.65
CA GLY A 71 -7.27 -6.11 -7.51
C GLY A 71 -5.74 -6.20 -7.58
N VAL A 72 -5.15 -7.30 -7.15
CA VAL A 72 -3.69 -7.54 -7.23
C VAL A 72 -3.18 -7.51 -8.68
N ILE A 73 -4.00 -7.93 -9.64
CA ILE A 73 -3.67 -7.94 -11.07
C ILE A 73 -4.11 -6.65 -11.75
N VAL A 74 -5.33 -6.20 -11.48
CA VAL A 74 -5.94 -5.05 -12.17
C VAL A 74 -5.37 -3.72 -11.69
N SER A 75 -5.11 -3.59 -10.39
CA SER A 75 -4.63 -2.35 -9.80
C SER A 75 -3.26 -1.92 -10.38
N PRO A 76 -2.23 -2.79 -10.50
CA PRO A 76 -0.96 -2.38 -11.12
C PRO A 76 -1.12 -1.89 -12.56
N PHE A 77 -2.03 -2.51 -13.32
CA PHE A 77 -2.28 -2.11 -14.70
C PHE A 77 -2.89 -0.71 -14.79
N ILE A 78 -3.92 -0.43 -13.98
CA ILE A 78 -4.53 0.91 -13.92
C ILE A 78 -3.51 1.93 -13.38
N MET A 79 -2.79 1.59 -12.30
CA MET A 79 -1.81 2.45 -11.68
C MET A 79 -0.62 2.77 -12.59
N TYR A 80 -0.29 1.88 -13.54
CA TYR A 80 0.70 2.18 -14.57
C TYR A 80 0.27 3.39 -15.41
N PHE A 81 -0.98 3.45 -15.89
CA PHE A 81 -1.45 4.61 -16.66
C PHE A 81 -1.53 5.87 -15.82
N VAL A 82 -1.97 5.77 -14.57
CA VAL A 82 -1.96 6.88 -13.62
C VAL A 82 -0.53 7.40 -13.43
N GLY A 83 0.42 6.50 -13.20
CA GLY A 83 1.84 6.84 -13.03
C GLY A 83 2.44 7.51 -14.27
N VAL A 84 2.15 7.00 -15.48
CA VAL A 84 2.56 7.63 -16.75
C VAL A 84 1.95 9.02 -16.90
N GLY A 85 0.70 9.19 -16.50
CA GLY A 85 0.03 10.51 -16.49
C GLY A 85 0.73 11.50 -15.57
N ILE A 86 0.96 11.11 -14.31
CA ILE A 86 1.67 11.93 -13.32
C ILE A 86 3.08 12.28 -13.83
N TYR A 87 3.80 11.29 -14.35
CA TYR A 87 5.13 11.49 -14.88
C TYR A 87 5.15 12.56 -16.00
N LYS A 88 4.31 12.38 -17.03
CA LYS A 88 4.27 13.28 -18.18
C LYS A 88 3.81 14.70 -17.83
N LEU A 89 2.82 14.82 -16.94
CA LEU A 89 2.19 16.10 -16.61
C LEU A 89 3.04 16.92 -15.64
N VAL A 90 3.68 16.27 -14.67
CA VAL A 90 4.35 16.95 -13.55
C VAL A 90 5.80 16.53 -13.39
N ILE A 91 6.09 15.23 -13.20
CA ILE A 91 7.40 14.76 -12.77
C ILE A 91 8.49 15.10 -13.80
N ASN A 92 8.23 14.88 -15.08
CA ASN A 92 9.15 15.17 -16.16
C ASN A 92 9.62 16.66 -16.22
N LYS A 93 8.84 17.57 -15.60
CA LYS A 93 9.18 19.01 -15.56
C LYS A 93 10.03 19.38 -14.34
N VAL A 94 10.08 18.51 -13.33
CA VAL A 94 10.73 18.77 -12.04
C VAL A 94 11.88 17.80 -11.73
N VAL A 95 12.03 16.72 -12.49
CA VAL A 95 13.04 15.67 -12.25
C VAL A 95 14.46 16.20 -12.24
N ASP A 96 14.77 17.19 -13.09
CA ASP A 96 16.10 17.81 -13.20
C ASP A 96 16.23 19.10 -12.37
N ARG A 97 15.27 19.36 -11.48
CA ARG A 97 15.25 20.54 -10.62
C ARG A 97 15.74 20.19 -9.21
N ASP A 98 15.85 21.23 -8.38
CA ASP A 98 16.16 21.07 -6.97
C ASP A 98 15.17 20.09 -6.30
N LEU A 99 15.69 19.29 -5.37
CA LEU A 99 14.92 18.29 -4.61
C LEU A 99 13.67 18.91 -3.95
N PHE A 100 13.80 20.13 -3.43
CA PHE A 100 12.71 20.84 -2.77
C PHE A 100 11.55 21.13 -3.75
N ILE A 101 11.84 21.42 -5.01
CA ILE A 101 10.81 21.63 -6.06
C ILE A 101 10.05 20.35 -6.33
N SER A 102 10.74 19.19 -6.35
CA SER A 102 10.08 17.90 -6.54
C SER A 102 9.18 17.52 -5.37
N ILE A 103 9.61 17.79 -4.12
CA ILE A 103 8.80 17.61 -2.93
C ILE A 103 7.53 18.46 -2.99
N LEU A 104 7.66 19.76 -3.32
CA LEU A 104 6.52 20.66 -3.41
C LEU A 104 5.53 20.25 -4.52
N ALA A 105 6.05 19.82 -5.68
CA ALA A 105 5.23 19.35 -6.79
C ALA A 105 4.45 18.08 -6.42
N THR A 106 5.12 17.10 -5.79
CA THR A 106 4.46 15.86 -5.38
C THR A 106 3.49 16.05 -4.21
N PHE A 107 3.74 17.03 -3.33
CA PHE A 107 2.79 17.45 -2.31
C PHE A 107 1.52 18.06 -2.93
N GLY A 108 1.68 18.89 -3.97
CA GLY A 108 0.53 19.40 -4.72
C GLY A 108 -0.28 18.28 -5.39
N ILE A 109 0.39 17.25 -5.93
CA ILE A 109 -0.27 16.06 -6.47
C ILE A 109 -1.03 15.32 -5.36
N SER A 110 -0.44 15.15 -4.18
CA SER A 110 -1.08 14.51 -3.02
C SER A 110 -2.39 15.21 -2.66
N ILE A 111 -2.38 16.53 -2.50
CA ILE A 111 -3.60 17.30 -2.22
C ILE A 111 -4.65 17.11 -3.32
N LEU A 112 -4.23 17.16 -4.59
CA LEU A 112 -5.14 16.96 -5.72
C LEU A 112 -5.78 15.58 -5.68
N PHE A 113 -4.99 14.49 -5.48
CA PHE A 113 -5.51 13.13 -5.41
C PHE A 113 -6.45 12.94 -4.22
N MET A 114 -6.08 13.45 -3.05
CA MET A 114 -6.93 13.40 -1.86
C MET A 114 -8.29 14.05 -2.11
N GLN A 115 -8.32 15.25 -2.73
CA GLN A 115 -9.59 15.94 -3.03
C GLN A 115 -10.38 15.25 -4.15
N LEU A 116 -9.71 14.71 -5.18
CA LEU A 116 -10.37 13.95 -6.22
C LEU A 116 -11.00 12.65 -5.67
N MET A 117 -10.30 11.94 -4.79
CA MET A 117 -10.84 10.74 -4.14
C MET A 117 -12.03 11.09 -3.24
N ASN A 118 -11.93 12.14 -2.42
CA ASN A 118 -13.05 12.60 -1.60
C ASN A 118 -14.26 13.00 -2.44
N PHE A 119 -14.04 13.68 -3.57
CA PHE A 119 -15.11 14.07 -4.47
C PHE A 119 -15.76 12.87 -5.18
N ALA A 120 -14.96 11.90 -5.62
CA ALA A 120 -15.42 10.74 -6.39
C ALA A 120 -16.04 9.65 -5.50
N PHE A 121 -15.52 9.44 -4.30
CA PHE A 121 -15.85 8.28 -3.44
C PHE A 121 -16.47 8.67 -2.10
N GLY A 122 -16.48 9.96 -1.76
CA GLY A 122 -16.90 10.46 -0.46
C GLY A 122 -15.78 10.38 0.59
N ALA A 123 -16.08 10.90 1.77
CA ALA A 123 -15.15 10.91 2.91
C ALA A 123 -15.32 9.71 3.86
N ASP A 124 -16.25 8.81 3.55
CA ASP A 124 -16.55 7.67 4.41
C ASP A 124 -15.52 6.55 4.29
N VAL A 125 -15.28 5.87 5.40
CA VAL A 125 -14.44 4.67 5.41
C VAL A 125 -15.17 3.53 4.73
N VAL A 126 -14.64 3.03 3.62
CA VAL A 126 -15.19 1.92 2.86
C VAL A 126 -14.41 0.63 3.14
N LEU A 127 -15.11 -0.48 3.23
CA LEU A 127 -14.54 -1.79 3.50
C LEU A 127 -14.97 -2.79 2.42
N ALA A 128 -14.01 -3.48 1.83
CA ALA A 128 -14.26 -4.62 0.96
C ALA A 128 -14.17 -5.91 1.79
N ASN A 129 -15.27 -6.66 1.88
CA ASN A 129 -15.21 -7.97 2.51
C ASN A 129 -14.61 -8.98 1.53
N SER A 130 -13.42 -9.48 1.86
CA SER A 130 -12.72 -10.46 1.02
C SER A 130 -13.28 -11.87 1.11
N GLY A 131 -14.13 -12.16 2.09
CA GLY A 131 -14.67 -13.51 2.32
C GLY A 131 -13.67 -14.55 2.82
N TYR A 132 -12.39 -14.19 3.00
CA TYR A 132 -11.35 -15.15 3.40
C TYR A 132 -11.44 -15.68 4.81
N GLY A 133 -12.31 -15.11 5.66
CA GLY A 133 -12.42 -15.49 7.07
C GLY A 133 -11.19 -15.13 7.90
N THR A 134 -11.10 -15.75 9.07
CA THR A 134 -10.00 -15.55 10.03
C THR A 134 -9.42 -16.89 10.45
N THR A 135 -8.11 -16.96 10.59
CA THR A 135 -7.41 -18.10 11.20
C THR A 135 -7.29 -17.86 12.69
N MET A 136 -7.74 -18.82 13.48
CA MET A 136 -7.68 -18.80 14.94
C MET A 136 -6.55 -19.71 15.39
N LEU A 137 -5.68 -19.19 16.25
CA LEU A 137 -4.52 -19.88 16.81
C LEU A 137 -4.64 -19.90 18.34
N PHE A 138 -3.99 -20.86 18.99
CA PHE A 138 -3.94 -20.98 20.46
C PHE A 138 -5.31 -20.95 21.12
N ASP A 139 -6.17 -21.90 20.75
CA ASP A 139 -7.50 -22.08 21.36
C ASP A 139 -8.40 -20.83 21.25
N ASN A 140 -8.37 -20.17 20.07
CA ASN A 140 -9.08 -18.93 19.74
C ASN A 140 -8.58 -17.66 20.46
N SER A 141 -7.43 -17.74 21.11
CA SER A 141 -6.85 -16.59 21.81
C SER A 141 -6.19 -15.58 20.88
N VAL A 142 -5.79 -16.01 19.67
CA VAL A 142 -5.16 -15.17 18.64
C VAL A 142 -5.93 -15.33 17.35
N THR A 143 -6.40 -14.21 16.77
CA THR A 143 -7.17 -14.19 15.53
C THR A 143 -6.44 -13.41 14.45
N LEU A 144 -6.13 -14.04 13.32
CA LEU A 144 -5.47 -13.42 12.19
C LEU A 144 -6.39 -13.40 10.97
N PRO A 145 -6.75 -12.21 10.43
CA PRO A 145 -7.50 -12.14 9.19
C PRO A 145 -6.69 -12.76 8.03
N ASN A 146 -7.25 -13.74 7.34
CA ASN A 146 -6.58 -14.44 6.25
C ASN A 146 -6.23 -13.49 5.10
N SER A 147 -6.98 -12.40 4.94
CA SER A 147 -6.66 -11.32 3.98
C SER A 147 -5.32 -10.66 4.27
N LYS A 148 -4.96 -10.43 5.55
CA LYS A 148 -3.65 -9.87 5.93
C LYS A 148 -2.51 -10.84 5.60
N ILE A 149 -2.70 -12.14 5.90
CA ILE A 149 -1.71 -13.18 5.60
C ILE A 149 -1.47 -13.26 4.08
N PHE A 150 -2.56 -13.30 3.31
CA PHE A 150 -2.50 -13.32 1.84
C PHE A 150 -1.80 -12.09 1.28
N SER A 151 -2.12 -10.89 1.78
CA SER A 151 -1.50 -9.64 1.35
C SER A 151 0.00 -9.61 1.68
N ALA A 152 0.40 -10.06 2.88
CA ALA A 152 1.80 -10.13 3.27
C ALA A 152 2.58 -11.11 2.38
N PHE A 153 2.01 -12.28 2.07
CA PHE A 153 2.63 -13.27 1.19
C PHE A 153 2.85 -12.71 -0.22
N ILE A 154 1.84 -12.06 -0.79
CA ILE A 154 1.96 -11.40 -2.10
C ILE A 154 2.99 -10.28 -2.07
N SER A 155 3.04 -9.48 -1.00
CA SER A 155 4.02 -8.41 -0.85
C SER A 155 5.46 -8.93 -0.86
N ILE A 156 5.72 -10.06 -0.22
CA ILE A 156 7.03 -10.72 -0.23
C ILE A 156 7.39 -11.18 -1.65
N ILE A 157 6.46 -11.80 -2.37
CA ILE A 157 6.69 -12.23 -3.77
C ILE A 157 7.03 -11.04 -4.66
N PHE A 158 6.27 -9.95 -4.56
CA PHE A 158 6.55 -8.74 -5.32
C PHE A 158 7.90 -8.10 -4.95
N ALA A 159 8.24 -8.05 -3.66
CA ALA A 159 9.52 -7.53 -3.20
C ALA A 159 10.69 -8.34 -3.77
N ILE A 160 10.61 -9.67 -3.70
CA ILE A 160 11.63 -10.56 -4.29
C ILE A 160 11.71 -10.37 -5.80
N GLY A 161 10.58 -10.32 -6.51
CA GLY A 161 10.52 -10.10 -7.94
C GLY A 161 11.18 -8.78 -8.36
N LEU A 162 10.93 -7.70 -7.61
CA LEU A 162 11.55 -6.40 -7.85
C LEU A 162 13.07 -6.44 -7.60
N VAL A 163 13.53 -7.07 -6.53
CA VAL A 163 14.97 -7.22 -6.26
C VAL A 163 15.66 -8.00 -7.38
N LEU A 164 15.09 -9.13 -7.79
CA LEU A 164 15.63 -9.92 -8.90
C LEU A 164 15.65 -9.16 -10.22
N SER A 165 14.60 -8.38 -10.50
CA SER A 165 14.53 -7.52 -11.69
C SER A 165 15.66 -6.48 -11.69
N LEU A 166 15.94 -5.85 -10.54
CA LEU A 166 17.01 -4.84 -10.42
C LEU A 166 18.41 -5.44 -10.53
N ILE A 167 18.60 -6.69 -10.10
CA ILE A 167 19.90 -7.37 -10.23
C ILE A 167 20.20 -7.70 -11.70
N HIS A 168 19.16 -7.84 -12.53
CA HIS A 168 19.32 -8.17 -13.96
C HIS A 168 19.40 -6.97 -14.90
N ILE A 169 19.20 -5.75 -14.39
CA ILE A 169 19.36 -4.48 -15.13
C ILE A 169 20.74 -3.91 -14.88
#